data_c5c45c642b1c1dda3019699821e4a93e
#
_entry.id   c5c45c642b1c1dda3019699821e4a93e
#
_cell.length_a   1.000
_cell.length_b   1.000
_cell.length_c   1.000
_cell.angle_alpha   90.00
_cell.angle_beta   90.00
_cell.angle_gamma   90.00
#
_symmetry.space_group_name_H-M   'P 1'
#
loop_
_entity.id
_entity.type
_entity.pdbx_description
1 polymer ?
#
loop_
_entity_poly.entity_id
_entity_poly.type
_entity_poly.pdbx_seq_one_letter_code
_entity_poly.pdbx_strand_id
1 'polypeptide(L)'
;LKLVFFVLNKEELLDEVLAAFLEAEVPGATILDSEGMGHFLTYEVPLFASFKEIMKGNKPYNKTIFSVVDSDAKVMRLEELIEKVCGPLSEPGTGILFTVPVDYVRGLRRLEEQP
;
A
#
# COMPACT_ATOMS: atom_id res chain seq x y z
N LEU A 1 -0.53 -18.03 4.67
CA LEU A 1 0.33 -16.98 4.11
C LEU A 1 -0.42 -16.11 3.12
N LYS A 2 -0.28 -14.82 3.28
CA LYS A 2 -0.87 -13.85 2.38
C LYS A 2 0.18 -12.86 1.92
N LEU A 3 0.09 -12.46 0.65
CA LEU A 3 0.86 -11.34 0.15
C LEU A 3 -0.04 -10.12 0.22
N VAL A 4 0.35 -9.15 1.04
CA VAL A 4 -0.38 -7.89 1.19
C VAL A 4 0.21 -6.87 0.24
N PHE A 5 -0.65 -6.22 -0.53
CA PHE A 5 -0.30 -5.05 -1.32
C PHE A 5 -1.04 -3.86 -0.76
N PHE A 6 -0.32 -2.78 -0.52
CA PHE A 6 -0.95 -1.52 -0.17
C PHE A 6 -0.41 -0.43 -1.07
N VAL A 7 -1.29 0.19 -1.84
CA VAL A 7 -0.93 1.33 -2.69
C VAL A 7 -1.28 2.59 -1.92
N LEU A 8 -0.27 3.29 -1.46
CA LEU A 8 -0.42 4.50 -0.64
C LEU A 8 -0.37 5.73 -1.54
N ASN A 9 -1.50 6.44 -1.64
CA ASN A 9 -1.57 7.66 -2.44
C ASN A 9 -1.00 8.88 -1.70
N LYS A 10 -1.12 8.90 -0.39
CA LYS A 10 -0.59 10.00 0.43
C LYS A 10 0.86 9.71 0.81
N GLU A 11 1.78 9.94 -0.13
CA GLU A 11 3.19 9.57 0.03
C GLU A 11 3.83 10.14 1.29
N GLU A 12 3.38 11.31 1.74
CA GLU A 12 3.90 11.95 2.94
C GLU A 12 3.63 11.16 4.21
N LEU A 13 2.74 10.17 4.16
CA LEU A 13 2.43 9.32 5.30
C LEU A 13 3.22 8.01 5.32
N LEU A 14 4.19 7.84 4.41
CA LEU A 14 4.94 6.60 4.29
C LEU A 14 5.56 6.15 5.62
N ASP A 15 6.22 7.07 6.33
CA ASP A 15 6.87 6.72 7.59
C ASP A 15 5.87 6.17 8.60
N GLU A 16 4.71 6.80 8.69
CA GLU A 16 3.66 6.39 9.63
C GLU A 16 3.04 5.06 9.22
N VAL A 17 2.91 4.82 7.91
CA VAL A 17 2.42 3.54 7.40
C VAL A 17 3.40 2.42 7.70
N LEU A 18 4.70 2.67 7.54
CA LEU A 18 5.71 1.66 7.88
C LEU A 18 5.72 1.36 9.37
N ALA A 19 5.47 2.38 10.21
CA ALA A 19 5.31 2.16 11.65
C ALA A 19 4.10 1.27 11.93
N ALA A 20 3.02 1.42 11.15
CA ALA A 20 1.84 0.56 11.28
C ALA A 20 2.19 -0.90 10.95
N PHE A 21 3.02 -1.14 9.95
CA PHE A 21 3.48 -2.48 9.63
C PHE A 21 4.21 -3.10 10.84
N LEU A 22 5.10 -2.34 11.46
CA LEU A 22 5.83 -2.84 12.63
C LEU A 22 4.89 -3.11 13.80
N GLU A 23 3.94 -2.23 14.06
CA GLU A 23 2.98 -2.41 15.14
C GLU A 23 2.10 -3.63 14.91
N ALA A 24 1.80 -3.96 13.66
CA ALA A 24 1.03 -5.14 13.30
C ALA A 24 1.90 -6.41 13.29
N GLU A 25 3.15 -6.30 13.70
CA GLU A 25 4.11 -7.42 13.72
C GLU A 25 4.45 -7.93 12.33
N VAL A 26 4.55 -7.01 11.39
CA VAL A 26 4.97 -7.28 10.01
C VAL A 26 6.29 -6.54 9.80
N PRO A 27 7.43 -7.19 10.12
CA PRO A 27 8.72 -6.49 10.17
C PRO A 27 9.39 -6.25 8.82
N GLY A 28 8.93 -6.90 7.77
CA GLY A 28 9.55 -6.77 6.47
C GLY A 28 8.56 -6.34 5.41
N ALA A 29 8.97 -5.40 4.58
CA ALA A 29 8.16 -4.94 3.47
C ALA A 29 9.06 -4.40 2.37
N THR A 30 8.59 -4.47 1.15
CA THR A 30 9.28 -3.88 0.01
C THR A 30 8.47 -2.68 -0.47
N ILE A 31 9.15 -1.60 -0.77
CA ILE A 31 8.54 -0.35 -1.18
C ILE A 31 8.95 -0.05 -2.61
N LEU A 32 7.95 0.21 -3.46
CA LEU A 32 8.18 0.60 -4.85
C LEU A 32 7.60 1.97 -5.10
N ASP A 33 8.33 2.78 -5.84
CA ASP A 33 7.78 4.01 -6.38
C ASP A 33 6.87 3.62 -7.53
N SER A 34 5.65 4.14 -7.54
CA SER A 34 4.67 3.76 -8.54
C SER A 34 3.87 4.99 -9.00
N GLU A 35 3.12 4.79 -10.08
CA GLU A 35 2.39 5.86 -10.70
C GLU A 35 0.99 5.37 -11.04
N GLY A 36 -0.01 6.18 -10.74
CA GLY A 36 -1.40 5.82 -11.04
C GLY A 36 -1.71 5.95 -12.52
N MET A 37 -2.58 5.06 -12.99
CA MET A 37 -2.99 5.06 -14.39
C MET A 37 -3.60 6.40 -14.82
N GLY A 38 -4.37 7.02 -13.94
CA GLY A 38 -4.97 8.32 -14.24
C GLY A 38 -3.93 9.38 -14.54
N HIS A 39 -2.84 9.40 -13.77
CA HIS A 39 -1.74 10.33 -14.02
C HIS A 39 -1.09 10.04 -15.36
N PHE A 40 -0.78 8.77 -15.62
CA PHE A 40 -0.15 8.37 -16.87
C PHE A 40 -0.97 8.79 -18.07
N LEU A 41 -2.27 8.50 -18.05
CA LEU A 41 -3.16 8.86 -19.15
C LEU A 41 -3.28 10.37 -19.34
N THR A 42 -3.32 11.11 -18.23
CA THR A 42 -3.52 12.56 -18.27
C THR A 42 -2.29 13.30 -18.80
N TYR A 43 -1.10 12.91 -18.36
CA TYR A 43 0.12 13.67 -18.64
C TYR A 43 1.01 13.06 -19.71
N GLU A 44 0.94 11.73 -19.90
CA GLU A 44 1.78 11.04 -20.87
C GLU A 44 1.07 10.76 -22.20
N VAL A 45 -0.27 10.75 -22.20
CA VAL A 45 -1.06 10.47 -23.40
C VAL A 45 -1.96 11.68 -23.67
N PRO A 46 -1.60 12.55 -24.64
CA PRO A 46 -2.36 13.79 -24.88
C PRO A 46 -3.85 13.59 -25.16
N LEU A 47 -4.21 12.45 -25.76
CA LEU A 47 -5.61 12.14 -26.04
C LEU A 47 -6.49 12.17 -24.79
N PHE A 48 -5.90 11.90 -23.62
CA PHE A 48 -6.62 11.83 -22.36
C PHE A 48 -6.39 13.06 -21.48
N ALA A 49 -5.91 14.17 -22.05
CA ALA A 49 -5.63 15.37 -21.27
C ALA A 49 -6.86 15.92 -20.54
N SER A 50 -8.07 15.66 -21.06
CA SER A 50 -9.31 16.07 -20.42
C SER A 50 -9.54 15.39 -19.08
N PHE A 51 -8.86 14.28 -18.80
CA PHE A 51 -8.96 13.61 -17.53
C PHE A 51 -8.38 14.42 -16.38
N LYS A 52 -7.61 15.47 -16.67
CA LYS A 52 -7.05 16.33 -15.62
C LYS A 52 -8.13 16.87 -14.68
N GLU A 53 -9.27 17.27 -15.24
CA GLU A 53 -10.36 17.79 -14.42
C GLU A 53 -10.98 16.71 -13.56
N ILE A 54 -11.13 15.50 -14.12
CA ILE A 54 -11.70 14.35 -13.40
C ILE A 54 -10.76 13.90 -12.27
N MET A 55 -9.45 13.91 -12.55
CA MET A 55 -8.44 13.45 -11.61
C MET A 55 -7.90 14.53 -10.68
N LYS A 56 -8.49 15.72 -10.75
CA LYS A 56 -8.06 16.86 -9.95
C LYS A 56 -8.10 16.51 -8.46
N GLY A 57 -7.00 16.80 -7.77
CA GLY A 57 -6.87 16.50 -6.35
C GLY A 57 -6.27 15.13 -6.06
N ASN A 58 -6.19 14.24 -7.04
CA ASN A 58 -5.51 12.97 -6.86
C ASN A 58 -4.03 13.14 -7.13
N LYS A 59 -3.20 12.54 -6.29
CA LYS A 59 -1.76 12.62 -6.46
C LYS A 59 -1.31 11.73 -7.60
N PRO A 60 -0.37 12.20 -8.44
CA PRO A 60 0.08 11.43 -9.61
C PRO A 60 0.92 10.22 -9.22
N TYR A 61 1.71 10.35 -8.18
CA TYR A 61 2.62 9.28 -7.75
C TYR A 61 2.14 8.69 -6.44
N ASN A 62 2.49 7.43 -6.24
CA ASN A 62 2.15 6.73 -5.01
C ASN A 62 3.30 5.80 -4.63
N LYS A 63 3.17 5.16 -3.48
CA LYS A 63 4.10 4.14 -3.02
C LYS A 63 3.34 2.83 -2.96
N THR A 64 3.89 1.79 -3.58
CA THR A 64 3.33 0.46 -3.47
C THR A 64 4.17 -0.33 -2.48
N ILE A 65 3.54 -0.81 -1.43
CA ILE A 65 4.20 -1.54 -0.35
C ILE A 65 3.65 -2.96 -0.36
N PHE A 66 4.55 -3.95 -0.39
CA PHE A 66 4.09 -5.32 -0.31
C PHE A 66 4.88 -6.12 0.70
N SER A 67 4.23 -7.12 1.28
CA SER A 67 4.83 -7.94 2.32
C SER A 67 4.11 -9.28 2.40
N VAL A 68 4.87 -10.34 2.66
CA VAL A 68 4.27 -11.65 2.95
C VAL A 68 3.97 -11.70 4.44
N VAL A 69 2.71 -11.99 4.77
CA VAL A 69 2.23 -11.99 6.15
C VAL A 69 1.75 -13.40 6.51
N ASP A 70 2.10 -13.85 7.69
CA ASP A 70 1.88 -15.23 8.10
C ASP A 70 0.56 -15.53 8.78
N SER A 71 -0.29 -14.53 8.99
CA SER A 71 -1.61 -14.78 9.56
C SER A 71 -2.63 -13.75 9.13
N ASP A 72 -3.89 -14.17 9.06
CA ASP A 72 -4.99 -13.26 8.73
C ASP A 72 -5.21 -12.23 9.84
N ALA A 73 -4.92 -12.59 11.08
CA ALA A 73 -5.06 -11.65 12.20
C ALA A 73 -4.13 -10.46 12.04
N LYS A 74 -2.90 -10.69 11.58
CA LYS A 74 -1.96 -9.60 11.33
C LYS A 74 -2.41 -8.71 10.16
N VAL A 75 -3.00 -9.31 9.14
CA VAL A 75 -3.55 -8.54 8.01
C VAL A 75 -4.66 -7.61 8.50
N MET A 76 -5.57 -8.13 9.31
CA MET A 76 -6.68 -7.33 9.85
C MET A 76 -6.17 -6.21 10.74
N ARG A 77 -5.17 -6.50 11.58
CA ARG A 77 -4.58 -5.50 12.45
C ARG A 77 -3.88 -4.41 11.63
N LEU A 78 -3.16 -4.82 10.58
CA LEU A 78 -2.48 -3.89 9.70
C LEU A 78 -3.48 -2.96 9.00
N GLU A 79 -4.58 -3.49 8.48
CA GLU A 79 -5.62 -2.69 7.87
C GLU A 79 -6.17 -1.64 8.84
N GLU A 80 -6.46 -2.07 10.06
CA GLU A 80 -6.96 -1.18 11.10
C GLU A 80 -6.00 -0.04 11.38
N LEU A 81 -4.71 -0.35 11.51
CA LEU A 81 -3.68 0.64 11.79
C LEU A 81 -3.46 1.58 10.60
N ILE A 82 -3.49 1.05 9.39
CA ILE A 82 -3.36 1.87 8.19
C ILE A 82 -4.51 2.87 8.10
N GLU A 83 -5.73 2.44 8.41
CA GLU A 83 -6.88 3.34 8.37
C GLU A 83 -6.80 4.42 9.45
N LYS A 84 -6.16 4.15 10.57
CA LYS A 84 -5.91 5.18 11.58
C LYS A 84 -4.96 6.26 11.08
N VAL A 85 -4.00 5.87 10.27
CA VAL A 85 -3.01 6.79 9.71
C VAL A 85 -3.56 7.56 8.51
N CYS A 86 -4.18 6.84 7.59
CA CYS A 86 -4.53 7.38 6.27
C CYS A 86 -5.98 7.81 6.14
N GLY A 87 -6.84 7.39 7.07
CA GLY A 87 -8.27 7.54 6.93
C GLY A 87 -8.90 6.32 6.26
N PRO A 88 -10.22 6.30 6.16
CA PRO A 88 -10.93 5.14 5.63
C PRO A 88 -10.51 4.79 4.20
N LEU A 89 -10.22 3.52 3.97
CA LEU A 89 -9.86 3.04 2.64
C LEU A 89 -11.05 3.09 1.67
N SER A 90 -12.26 3.19 2.21
CA SER A 90 -13.46 3.35 1.38
C SER A 90 -13.54 4.72 0.71
N GLU A 91 -12.78 5.69 1.20
CA GLU A 91 -12.78 7.02 0.58
C GLU A 91 -11.86 7.06 -0.62
N PRO A 92 -12.31 7.67 -1.73
CA PRO A 92 -11.48 7.82 -2.93
C PRO A 92 -10.18 8.56 -2.62
N GLY A 93 -9.09 8.10 -3.22
CA GLY A 93 -7.80 8.78 -3.08
C GLY A 93 -6.97 8.39 -1.87
N THR A 94 -7.51 7.56 -0.96
CA THR A 94 -6.75 7.10 0.20
C THR A 94 -5.72 6.06 -0.21
N GLY A 95 -6.14 5.07 -0.97
CA GLY A 95 -5.30 3.97 -1.38
C GLY A 95 -6.11 2.70 -1.56
N ILE A 96 -5.42 1.64 -1.86
CA ILE A 96 -6.05 0.32 -2.00
C ILE A 96 -5.19 -0.72 -1.30
N LEU A 97 -5.83 -1.57 -0.52
CA LEU A 97 -5.19 -2.68 0.17
C LEU A 97 -5.86 -3.97 -0.28
N PHE A 98 -5.06 -4.94 -0.67
CA PHE A 98 -5.59 -6.24 -1.05
C PHE A 98 -4.58 -7.33 -0.73
N THR A 99 -5.05 -8.58 -0.71
CA THR A 99 -4.19 -9.72 -0.42
C THR A 99 -4.32 -10.77 -1.49
N VAL A 100 -3.25 -11.55 -1.64
CA VAL A 100 -3.18 -12.68 -2.55
C VAL A 100 -2.65 -13.87 -1.76
N PRO A 101 -3.22 -15.09 -1.91
CA PRO A 101 -2.67 -16.26 -1.24
C PRO A 101 -1.26 -16.56 -1.73
N VAL A 102 -0.41 -16.99 -0.79
CA VAL A 102 0.96 -17.39 -1.11
C VAL A 102 1.10 -18.88 -0.83
N ASP A 103 1.37 -19.66 -1.87
CA ASP A 103 1.51 -21.11 -1.74
C ASP A 103 2.82 -21.49 -1.06
N TYR A 104 3.87 -20.73 -1.33
CA TYR A 104 5.20 -21.09 -0.88
C TYR A 104 6.03 -19.82 -0.69
N VAL A 105 6.80 -19.76 0.41
CA VAL A 105 7.74 -18.68 0.64
C VAL A 105 8.98 -19.23 1.31
N ARG A 106 10.12 -18.66 0.97
CA ARG A 106 11.38 -18.97 1.61
C ARG A 106 12.12 -17.64 1.85
N GLY A 107 12.70 -17.52 3.02
CA GLY A 107 13.39 -16.28 3.39
C GLY A 107 12.53 -15.27 4.12
N LEU A 108 11.36 -15.69 4.59
CA LEU A 108 10.49 -14.81 5.37
C LEU A 108 11.09 -14.59 6.75
N ARG A 109 11.28 -13.32 7.12
CA ARG A 109 11.77 -12.95 8.44
C ARG A 109 10.60 -12.80 9.41
N ARG A 110 10.75 -13.37 10.60
CA ARG A 110 9.76 -13.27 11.68
C ARG A 110 10.41 -12.60 12.88
N LEU A 111 9.59 -11.88 13.66
CA LEU A 111 10.12 -11.16 14.82
C LEU A 111 10.77 -12.09 15.83
N GLU A 112 10.19 -13.25 16.10
CA GLU A 112 10.71 -14.21 17.04
C GLU A 112 12.00 -14.88 16.59
N GLU A 113 12.38 -14.74 15.33
CA GLU A 113 13.60 -15.30 14.78
C GLU A 113 14.73 -14.30 14.76
N GLN A 114 14.48 -13.08 15.20
CA GLN A 114 15.50 -12.04 15.20
C GLN A 114 16.41 -12.18 16.42
N PRO A 115 17.73 -12.03 16.24
CA PRO A 115 18.66 -12.11 17.36
C PRO A 115 18.51 -10.97 18.35
#